data_0898a9924b636336677f07c5353ff415
#
_entry.id   0898a9924b636336677f07c5353ff415
#
_cell.length_a   1.000
_cell.length_b   1.000
_cell.length_c   1.000
_cell.angle_alpha   90.00
_cell.angle_beta   90.00
_cell.angle_gamma   90.00
#
_symmetry.space_group_name_H-M   'P 1'
#
loop_
_entity.id
_entity.type
_entity.pdbx_description
1 polymer ?
#
loop_
_entity_poly.entity_id
_entity_poly.type
_entity_poly.pdbx_seq_one_letter_code
_entity_poly.pdbx_strand_id
1 'polypeptide(L)'
;MKHFLLLFSLCIIANISIAHADPNGKSGRVLSSSGGCGDCHGVSASQATSVSISSKSGSFTTNPGGTLELTAIVAHASKSGAGINIGVKSSATSATNQGTLNVVTGQGLKKSQSELVHSARKSMASGKASFTFTWTAPTIEGTYYVLACGNAVDGNGSESGDQWNFMSPIAITVAAASKVQEQIFINPIIAPNPLIGIGTLSFVLEQASEVEYSIIDVLGNQISKQYLGFLSAGPQYQTINTISQNLSSGHYSVILRTGSSAISLPLIVQH
;
A
#
# COMPACT_ATOMS: atom_id res chain seq x y z
N MET A 1 33.09 81.51 9.86
CA MET A 1 32.69 80.28 9.08
C MET A 1 32.08 79.32 10.05
N LYS A 2 30.73 79.17 10.02
CA LYS A 2 29.98 78.24 10.89
C LYS A 2 29.65 77.01 10.04
N HIS A 3 30.23 75.82 10.39
CA HIS A 3 29.90 74.50 9.74
C HIS A 3 28.60 73.98 10.35
N PHE A 4 27.57 73.89 9.54
CA PHE A 4 26.28 73.28 9.88
C PHE A 4 26.39 71.80 9.57
N LEU A 5 26.45 70.91 10.59
CA LEU A 5 26.46 69.47 10.44
C LEU A 5 25.02 68.97 10.30
N LEU A 6 24.61 68.52 9.10
CA LEU A 6 23.32 67.90 8.87
C LEU A 6 23.44 66.40 9.27
N LEU A 7 22.81 66.00 10.36
CA LEU A 7 22.60 64.55 10.70
C LEU A 7 21.46 64.03 9.86
N PHE A 8 21.80 63.16 8.91
CA PHE A 8 20.82 62.34 8.19
C PHE A 8 20.47 61.12 9.06
N SER A 9 19.28 61.13 9.70
CA SER A 9 18.74 59.95 10.40
C SER A 9 18.18 58.98 9.37
N LEU A 10 18.88 57.85 9.14
CA LEU A 10 18.43 56.77 8.29
C LEU A 10 17.39 55.94 9.06
N CYS A 11 16.12 56.18 8.80
CA CYS A 11 15.02 55.40 9.36
C CYS A 11 14.96 54.04 8.61
N ILE A 12 15.54 52.99 9.18
CA ILE A 12 15.39 51.64 8.68
C ILE A 12 13.96 51.18 9.01
N ILE A 13 13.08 51.20 8.02
CA ILE A 13 11.75 50.61 8.12
C ILE A 13 11.97 49.09 7.98
N ALA A 14 12.02 48.37 9.10
CA ALA A 14 11.94 46.91 9.10
C ALA A 14 10.55 46.53 8.60
N ASN A 15 10.47 46.00 7.39
CA ASN A 15 9.27 45.35 6.91
C ASN A 15 9.03 44.06 7.74
N ILE A 16 8.24 44.16 8.78
CA ILE A 16 7.72 43.01 9.51
C ILE A 16 6.66 42.36 8.61
N SER A 17 7.02 41.35 7.88
CA SER A 17 6.06 40.51 7.18
C SER A 17 5.24 39.77 8.23
N ILE A 18 4.03 40.22 8.49
CA ILE A 18 3.07 39.51 9.33
C ILE A 18 2.62 38.29 8.49
N ALA A 19 3.07 37.11 8.86
CA ALA A 19 2.58 35.89 8.27
C ALA A 19 1.12 35.69 8.70
N HIS A 20 0.18 35.80 7.77
CA HIS A 20 -1.23 35.54 8.03
C HIS A 20 -1.49 34.04 7.83
N ALA A 21 -2.17 33.40 8.79
CA ALA A 21 -2.68 32.03 8.64
C ALA A 21 -3.63 31.98 7.44
N ASP A 22 -3.42 30.97 6.57
CA ASP A 22 -4.32 30.76 5.44
C ASP A 22 -5.53 29.94 5.90
N PRO A 23 -6.74 30.53 5.99
CA PRO A 23 -7.92 29.82 6.44
C PRO A 23 -8.33 28.70 5.49
N ASN A 24 -7.77 28.68 4.29
CA ASN A 24 -8.01 27.67 3.26
C ASN A 24 -6.96 26.55 3.22
N GLY A 25 -6.05 26.51 4.19
CA GLY A 25 -5.00 25.51 4.28
C GLY A 25 -3.85 25.70 3.29
N LYS A 26 -2.67 25.25 3.69
CA LYS A 26 -1.40 25.37 2.96
C LYS A 26 -0.75 24.00 2.82
N SER A 27 -0.34 23.63 1.59
CA SER A 27 0.42 22.40 1.32
C SER A 27 1.91 22.55 1.67
N GLY A 28 2.65 21.42 1.66
CA GLY A 28 4.07 21.39 1.96
C GLY A 28 4.38 21.41 3.45
N ARG A 29 3.43 21.09 4.32
CA ARG A 29 3.55 21.19 5.78
C ARG A 29 3.60 19.85 6.52
N VAL A 30 3.66 18.75 5.79
CA VAL A 30 3.60 17.41 6.38
C VAL A 30 4.94 16.91 6.93
N LEU A 31 6.05 17.49 6.49
CA LEU A 31 7.39 17.09 6.92
C LEU A 31 7.86 17.97 8.10
N SER A 32 8.54 17.35 9.06
CA SER A 32 9.15 18.08 10.19
C SER A 32 10.17 19.13 9.73
N SER A 33 10.86 18.86 8.64
CA SER A 33 11.81 19.81 8.02
C SER A 33 11.13 21.05 7.40
N SER A 34 9.81 21.04 7.21
CA SER A 34 9.06 22.17 6.66
C SER A 34 8.54 23.16 7.72
N GLY A 35 8.84 22.93 8.99
CA GLY A 35 8.28 23.72 10.08
C GLY A 35 6.82 23.42 10.43
N GLY A 36 6.16 22.56 9.67
CA GLY A 36 4.77 22.18 9.89
C GLY A 36 3.79 23.34 9.80
N CYS A 37 2.83 23.40 10.71
CA CYS A 37 1.93 24.53 10.87
C CYS A 37 2.57 25.69 11.64
N GLY A 38 3.80 25.51 12.14
CA GLY A 38 4.51 26.43 13.03
C GLY A 38 4.91 27.76 12.42
N ASP A 39 5.03 27.85 11.09
CA ASP A 39 5.32 29.11 10.42
C ASP A 39 4.25 30.19 10.65
N CYS A 40 3.04 29.78 11.02
CA CYS A 40 1.89 30.67 11.25
C CYS A 40 1.30 30.48 12.66
N HIS A 41 1.24 29.25 13.20
CA HIS A 41 0.48 28.94 14.41
C HIS A 41 1.35 28.61 15.65
N GLY A 42 2.46 29.35 15.82
CA GLY A 42 3.39 29.19 16.94
C GLY A 42 4.56 28.26 16.61
N VAL A 43 5.72 28.61 17.13
CA VAL A 43 7.01 28.05 16.71
C VAL A 43 7.23 26.57 17.06
N SER A 44 6.48 26.01 17.99
CA SER A 44 6.71 24.64 18.48
C SER A 44 5.46 23.76 18.40
N ALA A 45 5.64 22.51 17.99
CA ALA A 45 4.60 21.50 18.05
C ALA A 45 4.14 21.25 19.50
N SER A 46 2.86 21.02 19.69
CA SER A 46 2.23 20.85 21.01
C SER A 46 1.72 19.41 21.16
N GLN A 47 2.13 18.73 22.23
CA GLN A 47 1.64 17.40 22.57
C GLN A 47 0.15 17.39 23.00
N ALA A 48 -0.44 18.56 23.28
CA ALA A 48 -1.88 18.68 23.55
C ALA A 48 -2.74 18.48 22.27
N THR A 49 -2.14 18.62 21.08
CA THR A 49 -2.78 18.33 19.81
C THR A 49 -2.31 16.97 19.32
N SER A 50 -3.22 16.04 19.08
CA SER A 50 -2.90 14.77 18.44
C SER A 50 -3.42 14.73 17.01
N VAL A 51 -2.62 14.11 16.13
CA VAL A 51 -2.97 13.87 14.73
C VAL A 51 -2.82 12.39 14.45
N SER A 52 -3.84 11.76 13.91
CA SER A 52 -3.84 10.34 13.58
C SER A 52 -4.55 10.05 12.27
N ILE A 53 -4.23 8.93 11.64
CA ILE A 53 -4.93 8.41 10.45
C ILE A 53 -5.27 6.96 10.69
N SER A 54 -6.48 6.57 10.31
CA SER A 54 -6.94 5.18 10.27
C SER A 54 -7.38 4.80 8.88
N SER A 55 -7.26 3.52 8.54
CA SER A 55 -7.81 2.94 7.34
C SER A 55 -9.20 2.36 7.62
N LYS A 56 -10.15 2.54 6.73
CA LYS A 56 -11.50 1.96 6.81
C LYS A 56 -11.48 0.43 6.85
N SER A 57 -10.54 -0.19 6.14
CA SER A 57 -10.36 -1.64 6.15
C SER A 57 -9.63 -2.18 7.38
N GLY A 58 -9.07 -1.30 8.22
CA GLY A 58 -8.17 -1.68 9.32
C GLY A 58 -6.75 -2.03 8.85
N SER A 59 -6.47 -2.04 7.53
CA SER A 59 -5.17 -2.37 6.95
C SER A 59 -4.61 -1.19 6.16
N PHE A 60 -3.30 -1.02 6.20
CA PHE A 60 -2.55 -0.10 5.35
C PHE A 60 -1.83 -0.84 4.22
N THR A 61 -2.50 -1.87 3.64
CA THR A 61 -1.99 -2.62 2.49
C THR A 61 -2.99 -2.52 1.35
N THR A 62 -2.49 -2.38 0.12
CA THR A 62 -3.30 -2.37 -1.10
C THR A 62 -2.50 -2.93 -2.27
N ASN A 63 -3.20 -3.32 -3.35
CA ASN A 63 -2.56 -3.72 -4.59
C ASN A 63 -1.99 -2.50 -5.36
N PRO A 64 -1.04 -2.71 -6.28
CA PRO A 64 -0.63 -1.69 -7.24
C PRO A 64 -1.84 -1.08 -7.96
N GLY A 65 -1.94 0.26 -7.96
CA GLY A 65 -3.09 1.00 -8.48
C GLY A 65 -4.37 0.91 -7.64
N GLY A 66 -4.37 0.17 -6.54
CA GLY A 66 -5.51 0.03 -5.62
C GLY A 66 -5.77 1.30 -4.81
N THR A 67 -6.95 1.39 -4.20
CA THR A 67 -7.38 2.59 -3.47
C THR A 67 -7.67 2.25 -2.01
N LEU A 68 -7.14 3.05 -1.09
CA LEU A 68 -7.45 3.04 0.34
C LEU A 68 -8.35 4.21 0.70
N GLU A 69 -9.42 3.95 1.47
CA GLU A 69 -10.19 5.00 2.15
C GLU A 69 -9.60 5.21 3.56
N LEU A 70 -9.20 6.44 3.82
CA LEU A 70 -8.47 6.85 5.03
C LEU A 70 -9.21 7.97 5.74
N THR A 71 -9.14 8.00 7.07
CA THR A 71 -9.70 9.08 7.88
C THR A 71 -8.62 9.65 8.77
N ALA A 72 -8.31 10.94 8.57
CA ALA A 72 -7.44 11.71 9.45
C ALA A 72 -8.25 12.37 10.55
N ILE A 73 -7.71 12.39 11.77
CA ILE A 73 -8.32 13.01 12.95
C ILE A 73 -7.32 13.97 13.55
N VAL A 74 -7.75 15.20 13.77
CA VAL A 74 -7.08 16.19 14.63
C VAL A 74 -7.88 16.26 15.93
N ALA A 75 -7.23 16.03 17.06
CA ALA A 75 -7.89 16.04 18.36
C ALA A 75 -7.19 16.97 19.35
N HIS A 76 -7.99 17.67 20.16
CA HIS A 76 -7.54 18.56 21.23
C HIS A 76 -8.66 18.74 22.26
N ALA A 77 -8.31 18.75 23.54
CA ALA A 77 -9.30 18.73 24.63
C ALA A 77 -10.18 20.00 24.71
N SER A 78 -9.65 21.17 24.35
CA SER A 78 -10.32 22.47 24.57
C SER A 78 -10.45 23.35 23.33
N LYS A 79 -9.89 22.94 22.16
CA LYS A 79 -10.02 23.72 20.93
C LYS A 79 -11.32 23.43 20.20
N SER A 80 -11.84 24.41 19.48
CA SER A 80 -13.15 24.38 18.85
C SER A 80 -13.13 23.99 17.36
N GLY A 81 -11.96 24.02 16.73
CA GLY A 81 -11.82 23.70 15.31
C GLY A 81 -10.45 23.19 14.94
N ALA A 82 -10.33 22.69 13.70
CA ALA A 82 -9.07 22.16 13.18
C ALA A 82 -8.86 22.52 11.70
N GLY A 83 -7.57 22.57 11.35
CA GLY A 83 -7.05 22.50 10.01
C GLY A 83 -6.08 21.34 9.87
N ILE A 84 -5.79 20.90 8.64
CA ILE A 84 -4.91 19.78 8.37
C ILE A 84 -4.23 19.92 7.01
N ASN A 85 -3.00 19.40 6.90
CA ASN A 85 -2.33 19.08 5.64
C ASN A 85 -1.97 17.59 5.64
N ILE A 86 -2.22 16.89 4.53
CA ILE A 86 -2.02 15.45 4.36
C ILE A 86 -1.22 15.22 3.07
N GLY A 87 -0.19 14.39 3.16
CA GLY A 87 0.64 13.97 2.04
C GLY A 87 0.99 12.49 2.10
N VAL A 88 1.24 11.88 0.95
CA VAL A 88 1.84 10.54 0.89
C VAL A 88 3.17 10.64 0.14
N LYS A 89 4.21 10.10 0.73
CA LYS A 89 5.61 10.28 0.30
C LYS A 89 6.31 8.94 0.05
N SER A 90 7.43 8.98 -0.66
CA SER A 90 8.28 7.79 -0.91
C SER A 90 9.05 7.32 0.33
N SER A 91 9.23 8.19 1.33
CA SER A 91 9.77 7.84 2.65
C SER A 91 9.24 8.84 3.70
N ALA A 92 9.45 8.55 4.97
CA ALA A 92 9.03 9.41 6.08
C ALA A 92 9.66 10.82 6.07
N THR A 93 10.78 11.00 5.35
CA THR A 93 11.52 12.27 5.26
C THR A 93 11.59 12.85 3.85
N SER A 94 11.10 12.13 2.83
CA SER A 94 11.12 12.58 1.44
C SER A 94 10.09 13.66 1.15
N ALA A 95 10.46 14.63 0.31
CA ALA A 95 9.52 15.61 -0.23
C ALA A 95 8.69 15.08 -1.42
N THR A 96 9.11 13.94 -2.03
CA THR A 96 8.49 13.39 -3.24
C THR A 96 7.14 12.76 -2.93
N ASN A 97 6.07 13.34 -3.49
CA ASN A 97 4.71 12.79 -3.38
C ASN A 97 4.56 11.49 -4.18
N GLN A 98 3.74 10.58 -3.69
CA GLN A 98 3.49 9.27 -4.30
C GLN A 98 2.01 8.92 -4.33
N GLY A 99 1.58 8.28 -5.42
CA GLY A 99 0.18 7.97 -5.66
C GLY A 99 -0.67 9.23 -5.83
N THR A 100 -1.98 9.08 -5.71
CA THR A 100 -2.93 10.18 -5.90
C THR A 100 -3.87 10.28 -4.71
N LEU A 101 -3.81 11.40 -3.99
CA LEU A 101 -4.77 11.76 -2.96
C LEU A 101 -6.04 12.33 -3.61
N ASN A 102 -7.21 11.87 -3.18
CA ASN A 102 -8.50 12.34 -3.69
C ASN A 102 -9.42 12.78 -2.55
N VAL A 103 -10.16 13.84 -2.84
CA VAL A 103 -11.15 14.42 -1.92
C VAL A 103 -12.41 13.55 -1.92
N VAL A 104 -12.96 13.30 -0.73
CA VAL A 104 -14.32 12.83 -0.54
C VAL A 104 -15.20 14.05 -0.29
N THR A 105 -16.30 14.19 -1.03
CA THR A 105 -17.21 15.35 -0.94
C THR A 105 -17.75 15.54 0.48
N GLY A 106 -17.80 16.77 0.94
CA GLY A 106 -18.34 17.12 2.27
C GLY A 106 -17.39 16.87 3.43
N GLN A 107 -16.16 16.38 3.17
CA GLN A 107 -15.20 16.08 4.24
C GLN A 107 -14.34 17.29 4.66
N GLY A 108 -14.51 18.45 4.02
CA GLY A 108 -13.79 19.68 4.39
C GLY A 108 -12.34 19.71 3.90
N LEU A 109 -12.04 18.93 2.86
CA LEU A 109 -10.73 18.89 2.21
C LEU A 109 -10.79 19.45 0.79
N LYS A 110 -9.65 19.95 0.31
CA LYS A 110 -9.40 20.28 -1.09
C LYS A 110 -7.98 19.87 -1.49
N LYS A 111 -7.75 19.69 -2.79
CA LYS A 111 -6.40 19.48 -3.34
C LYS A 111 -5.62 20.80 -3.33
N SER A 112 -4.35 20.70 -2.94
CA SER A 112 -3.36 21.77 -3.07
C SER A 112 -2.06 21.12 -3.54
N GLN A 113 -1.70 21.37 -4.79
CA GLN A 113 -0.64 20.60 -5.46
C GLN A 113 -0.96 19.08 -5.43
N SER A 114 -0.05 18.27 -4.94
CA SER A 114 -0.24 16.80 -4.80
C SER A 114 -0.61 16.38 -3.37
N GLU A 115 -1.05 17.32 -2.53
CA GLU A 115 -1.44 17.09 -1.14
C GLU A 115 -2.91 17.47 -0.93
N LEU A 116 -3.49 17.07 0.20
CA LEU A 116 -4.78 17.54 0.66
C LEU A 116 -4.59 18.53 1.80
N VAL A 117 -5.38 19.60 1.75
CA VAL A 117 -5.48 20.59 2.82
C VAL A 117 -6.94 20.81 3.18
N HIS A 118 -7.22 21.31 4.39
CA HIS A 118 -8.57 21.72 4.73
C HIS A 118 -9.04 22.84 3.79
N SER A 119 -10.32 22.83 3.44
CA SER A 119 -10.93 23.87 2.60
C SER A 119 -11.44 25.07 3.42
N ALA A 120 -11.69 24.84 4.70
CA ALA A 120 -12.03 25.82 5.72
C ALA A 120 -11.76 25.18 7.10
N ARG A 121 -11.73 26.00 8.17
CA ARG A 121 -11.71 25.49 9.53
C ARG A 121 -12.84 24.50 9.77
N LYS A 122 -12.54 23.28 10.19
CA LYS A 122 -13.54 22.26 10.52
C LYS A 122 -13.83 22.27 12.03
N SER A 123 -15.08 22.39 12.40
CA SER A 123 -15.48 22.37 13.82
C SER A 123 -15.15 21.02 14.45
N MET A 124 -14.70 21.06 15.70
CA MET A 124 -14.48 19.85 16.51
C MET A 124 -15.78 19.45 17.23
N ALA A 125 -16.11 18.17 17.16
CA ALA A 125 -17.15 17.54 17.97
C ALA A 125 -16.47 16.60 18.98
N SER A 126 -16.78 16.75 20.27
CA SER A 126 -16.14 15.99 21.36
C SER A 126 -14.59 16.06 21.28
N GLY A 127 -14.05 17.23 20.99
CA GLY A 127 -12.62 17.46 20.89
C GLY A 127 -11.94 16.89 19.66
N LYS A 128 -12.67 16.50 18.61
CA LYS A 128 -12.14 15.86 17.40
C LYS A 128 -12.72 16.48 16.13
N ALA A 129 -11.87 16.63 15.11
CA ALA A 129 -12.28 16.92 13.74
C ALA A 129 -11.75 15.80 12.84
N SER A 130 -12.64 15.18 12.05
CA SER A 130 -12.34 14.04 11.19
C SER A 130 -12.40 14.45 9.72
N PHE A 131 -11.47 13.98 8.90
CA PHE A 131 -11.33 14.29 7.48
C PHE A 131 -11.14 12.99 6.71
N THR A 132 -12.18 12.53 6.01
CA THR A 132 -12.10 11.32 5.18
C THR A 132 -11.64 11.67 3.76
N PHE A 133 -10.76 10.84 3.21
CA PHE A 133 -10.20 10.97 1.87
C PHE A 133 -9.84 9.60 1.31
N THR A 134 -9.50 9.55 0.03
CA THR A 134 -8.96 8.32 -0.55
C THR A 134 -7.55 8.56 -1.11
N TRP A 135 -6.77 7.50 -1.13
CA TRP A 135 -5.47 7.48 -1.77
C TRP A 135 -5.40 6.30 -2.74
N THR A 136 -5.09 6.60 -4.00
CA THR A 136 -4.82 5.59 -5.05
C THR A 136 -3.33 5.36 -5.13
N ALA A 137 -2.91 4.13 -4.93
CA ALA A 137 -1.52 3.71 -4.92
C ALA A 137 -0.87 3.86 -6.30
N PRO A 138 0.46 4.05 -6.37
CA PRO A 138 1.22 3.84 -7.60
C PRO A 138 1.08 2.40 -8.11
N THR A 139 1.42 2.18 -9.37
CA THR A 139 1.51 0.84 -9.98
C THR A 139 2.79 0.09 -9.59
N ILE A 140 3.72 0.76 -8.93
CA ILE A 140 4.99 0.21 -8.46
C ILE A 140 4.80 -0.31 -7.03
N GLU A 141 5.16 -1.57 -6.81
CA GLU A 141 5.18 -2.16 -5.47
C GLU A 141 6.22 -1.48 -4.58
N GLY A 142 5.95 -1.44 -3.28
CA GLY A 142 6.85 -0.84 -2.32
C GLY A 142 6.15 -0.33 -1.07
N THR A 143 6.92 0.35 -0.23
CA THR A 143 6.43 1.00 0.98
C THR A 143 6.38 2.51 0.76
N TYR A 144 5.22 3.09 1.03
CA TYR A 144 4.96 4.52 0.99
C TYR A 144 4.55 5.00 2.38
N TYR A 145 4.62 6.31 2.62
CA TYR A 145 4.36 6.83 3.96
C TYR A 145 3.30 7.93 3.89
N VAL A 146 2.19 7.74 4.59
CA VAL A 146 1.23 8.80 4.82
C VAL A 146 1.67 9.64 6.02
N LEU A 147 1.67 10.96 5.82
CA LEU A 147 2.06 11.97 6.79
C LEU A 147 0.95 13.02 6.90
N ALA A 148 0.84 13.62 8.06
CA ALA A 148 -0.05 14.75 8.27
C ALA A 148 0.51 15.72 9.30
N CYS A 149 0.18 17.02 9.11
CA CYS A 149 0.31 18.05 10.13
C CYS A 149 -1.07 18.64 10.39
N GLY A 150 -1.51 18.64 11.65
CA GLY A 150 -2.81 19.14 12.07
C GLY A 150 -2.68 20.31 13.04
N ASN A 151 -3.56 21.29 12.89
CA ASN A 151 -3.64 22.46 13.77
C ASN A 151 -5.00 22.49 14.47
N ALA A 152 -5.01 22.62 15.78
CA ALA A 152 -6.19 22.80 16.61
C ALA A 152 -6.34 24.27 16.98
N VAL A 153 -7.46 24.88 16.58
CA VAL A 153 -7.70 26.33 16.66
C VAL A 153 -8.85 26.65 17.63
N ASP A 154 -8.74 27.79 18.32
CA ASP A 154 -9.82 28.27 19.19
C ASP A 154 -10.92 29.05 18.47
N GLY A 155 -10.63 29.50 17.24
CA GLY A 155 -11.58 30.21 16.38
C GLY A 155 -11.74 31.70 16.71
N ASN A 156 -10.77 32.30 17.40
CA ASN A 156 -10.76 33.71 17.71
C ASN A 156 -10.38 34.63 16.53
N GLY A 157 -10.05 34.03 15.36
CA GLY A 157 -9.61 34.73 14.15
C GLY A 157 -8.12 35.15 14.16
N SER A 158 -7.38 34.75 15.17
CA SER A 158 -5.94 34.97 15.32
C SER A 158 -5.21 33.64 15.35
N GLU A 159 -3.92 33.63 15.03
CA GLU A 159 -3.03 32.46 15.17
C GLU A 159 -2.60 32.25 16.62
N SER A 160 -2.80 33.28 17.47
CA SER A 160 -2.45 33.22 18.88
C SER A 160 -3.33 32.25 19.64
N GLY A 161 -2.70 31.36 20.40
CA GLY A 161 -3.39 30.32 21.16
C GLY A 161 -3.67 29.05 20.39
N ASP A 162 -3.45 28.99 19.10
CA ASP A 162 -3.53 27.76 18.31
C ASP A 162 -2.43 26.78 18.71
N GLN A 163 -2.71 25.48 18.53
CA GLN A 163 -1.78 24.41 18.86
C GLN A 163 -1.77 23.37 17.75
N TRP A 164 -0.60 23.03 17.27
CA TRP A 164 -0.42 22.12 16.16
C TRP A 164 0.54 20.97 16.49
N ASN A 165 0.46 19.89 15.71
CA ASN A 165 1.39 18.78 15.83
C ASN A 165 1.51 18.02 14.52
N PHE A 166 2.59 17.23 14.41
CA PHE A 166 2.74 16.22 13.36
C PHE A 166 2.12 14.91 13.80
N MET A 167 1.70 14.13 12.81
CA MET A 167 1.43 12.71 12.98
C MET A 167 2.75 11.91 12.85
N SER A 168 2.90 10.84 13.61
CA SER A 168 3.94 9.84 13.31
C SER A 168 3.68 9.23 11.93
N PRO A 169 4.68 9.15 11.04
CA PRO A 169 4.51 8.58 9.72
C PRO A 169 3.95 7.15 9.78
N ILE A 170 2.95 6.84 8.96
CA ILE A 170 2.38 5.49 8.85
C ILE A 170 2.80 4.90 7.50
N ALA A 171 3.39 3.71 7.54
CA ALA A 171 3.76 2.96 6.35
C ALA A 171 2.52 2.36 5.67
N ILE A 172 2.45 2.51 4.35
CA ILE A 172 1.47 1.87 3.48
C ILE A 172 2.22 0.89 2.59
N THR A 173 1.85 -0.39 2.61
CA THR A 173 2.43 -1.42 1.74
C THR A 173 1.62 -1.54 0.46
N VAL A 174 2.27 -1.37 -0.67
CA VAL A 174 1.72 -1.66 -2.01
C VAL A 174 2.37 -2.93 -2.50
N ALA A 175 1.61 -4.00 -2.56
CA ALA A 175 2.06 -5.32 -3.02
C ALA A 175 0.93 -6.01 -3.77
N ALA A 176 1.27 -6.74 -4.84
CA ALA A 176 0.30 -7.58 -5.50
C ALA A 176 -0.24 -8.64 -4.50
N ALA A 177 -1.52 -8.93 -4.56
CA ALA A 177 -2.06 -10.04 -3.81
C ALA A 177 -1.31 -11.32 -4.23
N SER A 178 -0.72 -12.01 -3.27
CA SER A 178 -0.21 -13.35 -3.53
C SER A 178 -1.38 -14.20 -4.04
N LYS A 179 -1.28 -14.66 -5.29
CA LYS A 179 -2.23 -15.65 -5.76
C LYS A 179 -2.01 -16.90 -4.91
N VAL A 180 -2.95 -17.22 -4.05
CA VAL A 180 -3.02 -18.57 -3.48
C VAL A 180 -3.20 -19.48 -4.69
N GLN A 181 -2.22 -20.33 -4.98
CA GLN A 181 -2.35 -21.31 -6.05
C GLN A 181 -3.45 -22.27 -5.60
N GLU A 182 -4.60 -22.18 -6.25
CA GLU A 182 -5.71 -23.09 -5.99
C GLU A 182 -5.21 -24.51 -6.23
N GLN A 183 -5.35 -25.38 -5.24
CA GLN A 183 -4.95 -26.77 -5.35
C GLN A 183 -6.01 -27.52 -6.17
N ILE A 184 -5.82 -27.56 -7.49
CA ILE A 184 -6.77 -28.17 -8.42
C ILE A 184 -6.69 -29.70 -8.38
N PHE A 185 -5.52 -30.26 -8.02
CA PHE A 185 -5.31 -31.70 -7.93
C PHE A 185 -5.39 -32.14 -6.46
N ILE A 186 -6.31 -33.08 -6.18
CA ILE A 186 -6.48 -33.66 -4.86
C ILE A 186 -5.95 -35.13 -4.91
N ASN A 187 -5.11 -35.47 -3.92
CA ASN A 187 -4.54 -36.79 -3.71
C ASN A 187 -3.94 -37.44 -4.98
N PRO A 188 -3.08 -36.75 -5.74
CA PRO A 188 -2.44 -37.35 -6.89
C PRO A 188 -1.45 -38.44 -6.43
N ILE A 189 -1.54 -39.63 -7.04
CA ILE A 189 -0.69 -40.77 -6.73
C ILE A 189 -0.36 -41.58 -7.99
N ILE A 190 0.84 -42.15 -8.00
CA ILE A 190 1.26 -43.13 -9.01
C ILE A 190 1.40 -44.48 -8.33
N ALA A 191 0.70 -45.48 -8.84
CA ALA A 191 0.74 -46.83 -8.28
C ALA A 191 0.76 -47.90 -9.39
N PRO A 192 1.59 -48.95 -9.24
CA PRO A 192 2.59 -49.15 -8.20
C PRO A 192 3.78 -48.20 -8.35
N ASN A 193 4.47 -47.91 -7.26
CA ASN A 193 5.72 -47.16 -7.27
C ASN A 193 6.68 -47.84 -6.24
N PRO A 194 7.74 -48.55 -6.65
CA PRO A 194 8.33 -48.60 -7.99
C PRO A 194 7.42 -49.23 -9.06
N LEU A 195 7.55 -48.69 -10.28
CA LEU A 195 6.78 -49.09 -11.46
C LEU A 195 7.55 -50.11 -12.31
N ILE A 196 6.92 -51.25 -12.58
CA ILE A 196 7.40 -52.26 -13.52
C ILE A 196 6.38 -52.36 -14.66
N GLY A 197 6.77 -51.94 -15.86
CA GLY A 197 5.92 -52.00 -17.05
C GLY A 197 4.81 -50.97 -17.05
N ILE A 198 3.67 -51.26 -16.40
CA ILE A 198 2.48 -50.40 -16.45
C ILE A 198 2.02 -50.01 -15.05
N GLY A 199 1.68 -48.74 -14.86
CA GLY A 199 1.07 -48.19 -13.66
C GLY A 199 -0.01 -47.16 -13.95
N THR A 200 -0.64 -46.67 -12.89
CA THR A 200 -1.73 -45.72 -12.97
C THR A 200 -1.34 -44.46 -12.22
N LEU A 201 -1.43 -43.31 -12.90
CA LEU A 201 -1.50 -42.00 -12.31
C LEU A 201 -2.98 -41.69 -12.03
N SER A 202 -3.36 -41.61 -10.77
CA SER A 202 -4.71 -41.23 -10.34
C SER A 202 -4.70 -39.91 -9.59
N PHE A 203 -5.73 -39.09 -9.79
CA PHE A 203 -5.94 -37.83 -9.12
C PHE A 203 -7.41 -37.46 -9.16
N VAL A 204 -7.84 -36.54 -8.29
CA VAL A 204 -9.16 -35.94 -8.37
C VAL A 204 -8.99 -34.47 -8.80
N LEU A 205 -9.75 -34.07 -9.83
CA LEU A 205 -9.87 -32.67 -10.22
C LEU A 205 -10.98 -32.01 -9.43
N GLU A 206 -10.68 -30.87 -8.77
CA GLU A 206 -11.67 -30.11 -8.04
C GLU A 206 -12.64 -29.40 -9.01
N GLN A 207 -12.12 -28.98 -10.16
CA GLN A 207 -12.91 -28.37 -11.24
C GLN A 207 -12.43 -28.84 -12.62
N ALA A 208 -13.33 -28.81 -13.60
CA ALA A 208 -13.01 -29.18 -14.97
C ALA A 208 -11.90 -28.31 -15.54
N SER A 209 -10.87 -28.90 -16.12
CA SER A 209 -9.66 -28.20 -16.59
C SER A 209 -8.97 -28.94 -17.72
N GLU A 210 -8.21 -28.21 -18.53
CA GLU A 210 -7.21 -28.79 -19.41
C GLU A 210 -6.05 -29.35 -18.59
N VAL A 211 -5.68 -30.60 -18.85
CA VAL A 211 -4.65 -31.30 -18.07
C VAL A 211 -3.60 -31.88 -19.01
N GLU A 212 -2.36 -31.76 -18.60
CA GLU A 212 -1.22 -32.44 -19.19
C GLU A 212 -0.31 -32.99 -18.08
N TYR A 213 0.49 -34.01 -18.41
CA TYR A 213 1.61 -34.39 -17.56
C TYR A 213 2.90 -34.53 -18.36
N SER A 214 4.01 -34.32 -17.70
CA SER A 214 5.35 -34.54 -18.23
C SER A 214 6.13 -35.45 -17.29
N ILE A 215 6.99 -36.30 -17.84
CA ILE A 215 7.96 -37.08 -17.08
C ILE A 215 9.33 -36.51 -17.32
N ILE A 216 10.01 -36.14 -16.26
CA ILE A 216 11.35 -35.54 -16.30
C ILE A 216 12.34 -36.42 -15.53
N ASP A 217 13.57 -36.50 -16.01
CA ASP A 217 14.66 -37.21 -15.33
C ASP A 217 15.27 -36.35 -14.19
N VAL A 218 16.26 -36.94 -13.49
CA VAL A 218 16.95 -36.27 -12.39
C VAL A 218 17.81 -35.08 -12.81
N LEU A 219 18.09 -34.92 -14.11
CA LEU A 219 18.81 -33.79 -14.68
C LEU A 219 17.86 -32.68 -15.14
N GLY A 220 16.55 -32.88 -15.05
CA GLY A 220 15.52 -31.95 -15.50
C GLY A 220 15.15 -32.10 -16.99
N ASN A 221 15.65 -33.09 -17.70
CA ASN A 221 15.29 -33.31 -19.10
C ASN A 221 13.88 -33.93 -19.19
N GLN A 222 13.06 -33.39 -20.07
CA GLN A 222 11.72 -33.93 -20.35
C GLN A 222 11.84 -35.15 -21.24
N ILE A 223 11.50 -36.34 -20.69
CA ILE A 223 11.52 -37.62 -21.38
C ILE A 223 10.22 -37.85 -22.14
N SER A 224 9.09 -37.53 -21.53
CA SER A 224 7.76 -37.71 -22.10
C SER A 224 6.85 -36.53 -21.73
N LYS A 225 5.91 -36.23 -22.63
CA LYS A 225 4.82 -35.27 -22.37
C LYS A 225 3.53 -35.86 -22.97
N GLN A 226 2.45 -35.80 -22.19
CA GLN A 226 1.13 -36.26 -22.59
C GLN A 226 0.11 -35.15 -22.31
N TYR A 227 -0.63 -34.77 -23.33
CA TYR A 227 -1.77 -33.88 -23.23
C TYR A 227 -3.04 -34.74 -23.06
N LEU A 228 -3.72 -34.58 -21.93
CA LEU A 228 -4.92 -35.35 -21.59
C LEU A 228 -6.21 -34.69 -22.06
N GLY A 229 -6.11 -33.43 -22.50
CA GLY A 229 -7.24 -32.64 -22.95
C GLY A 229 -8.04 -32.03 -21.78
N PHE A 230 -9.27 -31.62 -22.09
CA PHE A 230 -10.19 -31.06 -21.11
C PHE A 230 -10.89 -32.20 -20.36
N LEU A 231 -10.60 -32.30 -19.07
CA LEU A 231 -11.16 -33.31 -18.18
C LEU A 231 -12.22 -32.70 -17.26
N SER A 232 -13.28 -33.43 -16.99
CA SER A 232 -14.32 -33.05 -16.03
C SER A 232 -13.82 -33.10 -14.59
N ALA A 233 -14.45 -32.37 -13.68
CA ALA A 233 -14.24 -32.51 -12.25
C ALA A 233 -14.51 -33.93 -11.77
N GLY A 234 -13.79 -34.35 -10.74
CA GLY A 234 -13.90 -35.73 -10.18
C GLY A 234 -12.68 -36.61 -10.42
N PRO A 235 -12.78 -37.90 -10.12
CA PRO A 235 -11.66 -38.85 -10.23
C PRO A 235 -11.18 -39.04 -11.66
N GLN A 236 -9.86 -39.03 -11.85
CA GLN A 236 -9.19 -39.24 -13.12
C GLN A 236 -8.14 -40.33 -12.99
N TYR A 237 -7.96 -41.13 -14.06
CA TYR A 237 -7.03 -42.24 -14.11
C TYR A 237 -6.31 -42.25 -15.45
N GLN A 238 -4.98 -42.22 -15.42
CA GLN A 238 -4.14 -42.20 -16.59
C GLN A 238 -3.10 -43.31 -16.51
N THR A 239 -2.88 -44.01 -17.62
CA THR A 239 -1.89 -45.09 -17.70
C THR A 239 -0.50 -44.51 -17.97
N ILE A 240 0.48 -44.89 -17.15
CA ILE A 240 1.91 -44.70 -17.40
C ILE A 240 2.47 -46.06 -17.84
N ASN A 241 3.07 -46.11 -19.03
CA ASN A 241 3.71 -47.30 -19.56
C ASN A 241 5.19 -47.04 -19.83
N THR A 242 6.06 -47.72 -19.10
CA THR A 242 7.51 -47.50 -19.15
C THR A 242 8.10 -47.74 -20.53
N ILE A 243 7.57 -48.70 -21.29
CA ILE A 243 8.06 -49.07 -22.62
C ILE A 243 7.65 -47.99 -23.64
N SER A 244 6.35 -47.68 -23.73
CA SER A 244 5.84 -46.73 -24.72
C SER A 244 6.32 -45.28 -24.47
N GLN A 245 6.70 -44.97 -23.23
CA GLN A 245 7.23 -43.69 -22.83
C GLN A 245 8.76 -43.65 -22.74
N ASN A 246 9.42 -44.74 -23.15
CA ASN A 246 10.87 -44.83 -23.26
C ASN A 246 11.61 -44.59 -21.94
N LEU A 247 11.08 -45.11 -20.82
CA LEU A 247 11.63 -44.95 -19.48
C LEU A 247 12.56 -46.13 -19.15
N SER A 248 13.82 -45.82 -18.89
CA SER A 248 14.79 -46.80 -18.33
C SER A 248 14.62 -46.94 -16.82
N SER A 249 15.23 -47.98 -16.20
CA SER A 249 15.28 -48.07 -14.75
C SER A 249 15.95 -46.79 -14.17
N GLY A 250 15.28 -46.15 -13.21
CA GLY A 250 15.78 -44.89 -12.63
C GLY A 250 14.73 -44.10 -11.86
N HIS A 251 15.14 -42.93 -11.43
CA HIS A 251 14.28 -41.98 -10.72
C HIS A 251 13.81 -40.88 -11.67
N TYR A 252 12.55 -40.55 -11.60
CA TYR A 252 11.87 -39.54 -12.42
C TYR A 252 10.94 -38.68 -11.55
N SER A 253 10.52 -37.56 -12.08
CA SER A 253 9.40 -36.78 -11.57
C SER A 253 8.31 -36.66 -12.61
N VAL A 254 7.07 -36.96 -12.23
CA VAL A 254 5.89 -36.72 -13.04
C VAL A 254 5.32 -35.35 -12.65
N ILE A 255 5.33 -34.41 -13.57
CA ILE A 255 4.76 -33.07 -13.39
C ILE A 255 3.36 -33.07 -14.00
N LEU A 256 2.35 -33.05 -13.16
CA LEU A 256 0.94 -32.94 -13.55
C LEU A 256 0.57 -31.42 -13.55
N ARG A 257 -0.03 -30.95 -14.64
CA ARG A 257 -0.30 -29.50 -14.84
C ARG A 257 -1.70 -29.23 -15.33
N THR A 258 -2.23 -28.07 -14.90
CA THR A 258 -3.32 -27.33 -15.56
C THR A 258 -2.78 -25.96 -15.95
N GLY A 259 -3.60 -25.09 -16.56
CA GLY A 259 -3.21 -23.72 -16.88
C GLY A 259 -2.77 -22.87 -15.66
N SER A 260 -3.27 -23.20 -14.45
CA SER A 260 -3.06 -22.40 -13.23
C SER A 260 -2.32 -23.14 -12.11
N SER A 261 -2.18 -24.48 -12.19
CA SER A 261 -1.61 -25.31 -11.12
C SER A 261 -0.66 -26.36 -11.66
N ALA A 262 0.37 -26.70 -10.86
CA ALA A 262 1.27 -27.80 -11.16
C ALA A 262 1.64 -28.53 -9.86
N ILE A 263 1.75 -29.87 -9.97
CA ILE A 263 2.21 -30.70 -8.86
C ILE A 263 3.22 -31.74 -9.37
N SER A 264 4.24 -32.00 -8.56
CA SER A 264 5.27 -32.98 -8.87
C SER A 264 5.10 -34.23 -8.03
N LEU A 265 5.19 -35.41 -8.67
CA LEU A 265 5.10 -36.75 -8.05
C LEU A 265 6.37 -37.52 -8.33
N PRO A 266 6.98 -38.20 -7.34
CA PRO A 266 8.10 -39.07 -7.57
C PRO A 266 7.66 -40.34 -8.32
N LEU A 267 8.50 -40.77 -9.27
CA LEU A 267 8.33 -42.02 -9.99
C LEU A 267 9.65 -42.79 -10.01
N ILE A 268 9.63 -44.03 -9.52
CA ILE A 268 10.76 -44.95 -9.60
C ILE A 268 10.40 -46.01 -10.63
N VAL A 269 11.24 -46.21 -11.63
CA VAL A 269 11.07 -47.24 -12.66
C VAL A 269 12.08 -48.35 -12.44
N GLN A 270 11.60 -49.63 -12.55
CA GLN A 270 12.41 -50.82 -12.49
C GLN A 270 12.08 -51.72 -13.68
N HIS A 271 13.10 -52.43 -14.21
CA HIS A 271 12.99 -53.45 -15.26
C HIS A 271 13.58 -54.72 -14.79
#